data_4bfcc0c37498af8007a70677ae6afe3e
#
_entry.id   4bfcc0c37498af8007a70677ae6afe3e
#
_cell.length_a   1.000
_cell.length_b   1.000
_cell.length_c   1.000
_cell.angle_alpha   90.00
_cell.angle_beta   90.00
_cell.angle_gamma   90.00
#
_symmetry.space_group_name_H-M   'P 1'
#
loop_
_entity.id
_entity.type
_entity.pdbx_description
1 polymer ?
#
loop_
_entity_poly.entity_id
_entity_poly.type
_entity_poly.pdbx_seq_one_letter_code
_entity_poly.pdbx_strand_id
1 'polypeptide(L)'
;ITRMINPPMDVPPIMLTGLDLIIIQARLYVNGKTSRKITEVAEVAGMEGDKPRLNAIWKYNAASDTIEETGIPSKMRETICSAAGINPAQFEQHVKQREQIIGDLLHRDIRDIETVTKVIQGFYATR
;
A
#
# COMPACT_ATOMS: atom_id res chain seq x y z
N ILE A 1 -10.24 6.41 9.91
CA ILE A 1 -9.73 7.30 10.97
C ILE A 1 -10.82 7.62 11.99
N THR A 2 -11.98 8.13 11.60
CA THR A 2 -13.07 8.49 12.52
C THR A 2 -13.41 7.37 13.51
N ARG A 3 -13.41 6.10 13.06
CA ARG A 3 -13.66 4.95 13.94
C ARG A 3 -12.52 4.67 14.91
N MET A 4 -11.31 5.13 14.63
CA MET A 4 -10.15 4.94 15.51
C MET A 4 -10.10 5.97 16.63
N ILE A 5 -10.47 7.22 16.34
CA ILE A 5 -10.44 8.33 17.30
C ILE A 5 -11.69 8.45 18.17
N ASN A 6 -12.75 7.73 17.80
CA ASN A 6 -14.00 7.73 18.57
C ASN A 6 -14.19 6.41 19.33
N PRO A 7 -15.04 6.40 20.36
CA PRO A 7 -15.41 5.17 21.06
C PRO A 7 -15.88 4.05 20.12
N PRO A 8 -15.55 2.80 20.39
CA PRO A 8 -14.84 2.29 21.58
C PRO A 8 -13.32 2.29 21.51
N MET A 9 -12.70 2.74 20.41
CA MET A 9 -11.24 2.64 20.24
C MET A 9 -10.47 3.79 20.93
N ASP A 10 -11.03 4.99 20.93
CA ASP A 10 -10.49 6.20 21.61
C ASP A 10 -8.97 6.40 21.41
N VAL A 11 -8.47 6.14 20.21
CA VAL A 11 -7.04 6.34 19.88
C VAL A 11 -6.75 7.83 19.84
N PRO A 12 -5.84 8.36 20.67
CA PRO A 12 -5.44 9.76 20.60
C PRO A 12 -4.99 10.14 19.19
N PRO A 13 -5.49 11.24 18.59
CA PRO A 13 -5.17 11.63 17.21
C PRO A 13 -3.68 11.68 16.91
N ILE A 14 -2.87 12.14 17.88
CA ILE A 14 -1.41 12.19 17.74
C ILE A 14 -0.76 10.82 17.48
N MET A 15 -1.34 9.74 18.01
CA MET A 15 -0.82 8.40 17.78
C MET A 15 -0.99 7.93 16.33
N LEU A 16 -1.91 8.55 15.57
CA LEU A 16 -2.10 8.24 14.15
C LEU A 16 -0.91 8.69 13.30
N THR A 17 -0.08 9.60 13.80
CA THR A 17 1.17 9.99 13.12
C THR A 17 2.23 8.88 13.11
N GLY A 18 2.06 7.85 13.93
CA GLY A 18 2.88 6.64 13.90
C GLY A 18 2.50 5.65 12.78
N LEU A 19 1.42 5.94 12.04
CA LEU A 19 1.08 5.18 10.84
C LEU A 19 1.79 5.79 9.64
N ASP A 20 2.39 4.93 8.83
CA ASP A 20 3.01 5.36 7.56
C ASP A 20 1.98 5.34 6.43
N LEU A 21 1.25 4.23 6.30
CA LEU A 21 0.30 3.97 5.21
C LEU A 21 -1.06 3.53 5.76
N ILE A 22 -2.12 3.99 5.08
CA ILE A 22 -3.49 3.51 5.27
C ILE A 22 -3.95 2.93 3.94
N ILE A 23 -4.26 1.62 3.94
CA ILE A 23 -4.77 0.91 2.76
C ILE A 23 -6.26 0.67 2.98
N ILE A 24 -7.09 1.20 2.09
CA ILE A 24 -8.55 1.04 2.13
C ILE A 24 -8.94 -0.06 1.15
N GLN A 25 -9.53 -1.11 1.69
CA GLN A 25 -10.12 -2.19 0.90
C GLN A 25 -11.65 -2.10 0.97
N ALA A 26 -12.29 -2.14 -0.17
CA ALA A 26 -13.75 -2.17 -0.28
C ALA A 26 -14.23 -3.43 -1.02
N ARG A 27 -15.46 -3.83 -0.70
CA ARG A 27 -16.20 -4.82 -1.44
C ARG A 27 -17.03 -4.10 -2.50
N LEU A 28 -16.69 -4.30 -3.76
CA LEU A 28 -17.34 -3.66 -4.88
C LEU A 28 -18.15 -4.67 -5.68
N TYR A 29 -19.23 -4.21 -6.29
CA TYR A 29 -20.00 -4.99 -7.27
C TYR A 29 -19.67 -4.45 -8.66
N VAL A 30 -18.88 -5.18 -9.42
CA VAL A 30 -18.39 -4.78 -10.73
C VAL A 30 -18.70 -5.89 -11.73
N ASN A 31 -19.30 -5.52 -12.87
CA ASN A 31 -19.63 -6.46 -13.95
C ASN A 31 -20.40 -7.72 -13.50
N GLY A 32 -21.40 -7.53 -12.63
CA GLY A 32 -22.23 -8.63 -12.15
C GLY A 32 -21.58 -9.51 -11.08
N LYS A 33 -20.36 -9.20 -10.63
CA LYS A 33 -19.63 -9.97 -9.63
C LYS A 33 -19.20 -9.11 -8.44
N THR A 34 -19.25 -9.71 -7.27
CA THR A 34 -18.67 -9.08 -6.07
C THR A 34 -17.18 -9.36 -6.03
N SER A 35 -16.40 -8.30 -5.89
CA SER A 35 -14.94 -8.35 -5.77
C SER A 35 -14.46 -7.50 -4.60
N ARG A 36 -13.36 -7.90 -3.97
CA ARG A 36 -12.64 -7.04 -3.01
C ARG A 36 -11.51 -6.33 -3.74
N LYS A 37 -11.50 -5.01 -3.66
CA LYS A 37 -10.52 -4.15 -4.32
C LYS A 37 -9.89 -3.22 -3.31
N ILE A 38 -8.61 -2.92 -3.49
CA ILE A 38 -7.99 -1.77 -2.83
C ILE A 38 -8.49 -0.53 -3.56
N THR A 39 -9.14 0.36 -2.82
CA THR A 39 -9.75 1.58 -3.38
C THR A 39 -8.92 2.83 -3.17
N GLU A 40 -8.06 2.81 -2.14
CA GLU A 40 -7.18 3.93 -1.85
C GLU A 40 -5.96 3.45 -1.07
N VAL A 41 -4.80 4.04 -1.36
CA VAL A 41 -3.61 3.97 -0.53
C VAL A 41 -3.22 5.41 -0.19
N ALA A 42 -3.21 5.73 1.09
CA ALA A 42 -2.89 7.07 1.59
C ALA A 42 -1.73 7.03 2.57
N GLU A 43 -0.85 8.02 2.50
CA GLU A 43 0.19 8.28 3.48
C GLU A 43 -0.30 9.22 4.57
N VAL A 44 0.11 9.00 5.81
CA VAL A 44 -0.09 9.95 6.89
C VAL A 44 1.03 10.99 6.83
N ALA A 45 0.71 12.17 6.32
CA ALA A 45 1.69 13.23 6.05
C ALA A 45 1.98 14.13 7.26
N GLY A 46 1.30 13.90 8.39
CA GLY A 46 1.42 14.68 9.63
C GLY A 46 0.05 15.04 10.21
N MET A 47 0.00 16.10 11.01
CA MET A 47 -1.24 16.61 11.62
C MET A 47 -1.60 17.98 11.06
N GLU A 48 -2.89 18.24 10.97
CA GLU A 48 -3.47 19.57 10.71
C GLU A 48 -4.49 19.84 11.82
N GLY A 49 -4.05 20.58 12.84
CA GLY A 49 -4.77 20.65 14.10
C GLY A 49 -4.87 19.26 14.76
N ASP A 50 -6.09 18.87 15.10
CA ASP A 50 -6.38 17.55 15.72
C ASP A 50 -6.67 16.44 14.70
N LYS A 51 -6.47 16.69 13.40
CA LYS A 51 -6.76 15.72 12.34
C LYS A 51 -5.48 15.29 11.62
N PRO A 52 -5.29 14.00 11.35
CA PRO A 52 -4.20 13.56 10.50
C PRO A 52 -4.43 14.02 9.06
N ARG A 53 -3.40 14.61 8.46
CA ARG A 53 -3.38 14.96 7.05
C ARG A 53 -3.00 13.72 6.25
N LEU A 54 -3.87 13.36 5.30
CA LEU A 54 -3.68 12.21 4.44
C LEU A 54 -3.37 12.64 3.00
N ASN A 55 -2.34 12.07 2.44
CA ASN A 55 -2.02 12.18 1.02
C ASN A 55 -2.40 10.86 0.34
N ALA A 56 -3.50 10.84 -0.39
CA ALA A 56 -3.87 9.67 -1.19
C ALA A 56 -2.92 9.57 -2.39
N ILE A 57 -2.00 8.62 -2.35
CA ILE A 57 -0.99 8.38 -3.41
C ILE A 57 -1.51 7.48 -4.52
N TRP A 58 -2.46 6.61 -4.21
CA TRP A 58 -3.14 5.73 -5.17
C TRP A 58 -4.64 5.77 -4.97
N LYS A 59 -5.40 5.78 -6.06
CA LYS A 59 -6.87 5.70 -6.06
C LYS A 59 -7.38 4.73 -7.10
N TYR A 60 -8.47 4.03 -6.75
CA TYR A 60 -9.16 3.15 -7.68
C TYR A 60 -9.94 3.96 -8.71
N ASN A 61 -9.73 3.64 -9.97
CA ASN A 61 -10.49 4.14 -11.10
C ASN A 61 -11.55 3.09 -11.50
N ALA A 62 -12.82 3.43 -11.29
CA ALA A 62 -13.92 2.51 -11.60
C ALA A 62 -14.14 2.31 -13.11
N ALA A 63 -13.70 3.26 -13.94
CA ALA A 63 -13.88 3.17 -15.39
C ALA A 63 -12.91 2.17 -16.03
N SER A 64 -11.66 2.14 -15.54
CA SER A 64 -10.61 1.21 -16.00
C SER A 64 -10.52 -0.07 -15.19
N ASP A 65 -11.22 -0.15 -14.04
CA ASP A 65 -11.12 -1.23 -13.04
C ASP A 65 -9.67 -1.42 -12.52
N THR A 66 -8.90 -0.35 -12.43
CA THR A 66 -7.50 -0.33 -11.99
C THR A 66 -7.28 0.60 -10.81
N ILE A 67 -6.17 0.40 -10.08
CA ILE A 67 -5.68 1.39 -9.12
C ILE A 67 -4.61 2.24 -9.81
N GLU A 68 -4.68 3.55 -9.67
CA GLU A 68 -3.85 4.51 -10.41
C GLU A 68 -3.16 5.48 -9.45
N GLU A 69 -1.95 5.90 -9.81
CA GLU A 69 -1.24 6.94 -9.09
C GLU A 69 -1.95 8.29 -9.23
N THR A 70 -2.01 9.04 -8.14
CA THR A 70 -2.63 10.38 -8.13
C THR A 70 -1.69 11.49 -8.57
N GLY A 71 -0.40 11.19 -8.72
CA GLY A 71 0.66 12.18 -8.97
C GLY A 71 1.14 12.92 -7.72
N ILE A 72 0.61 12.60 -6.53
CA ILE A 72 1.10 13.15 -5.27
C ILE A 72 2.41 12.44 -4.90
N PRO A 73 3.54 13.19 -4.67
CA PRO A 73 4.80 12.57 -4.27
C PRO A 73 4.67 11.78 -2.97
N SER A 74 5.26 10.58 -2.95
CA SER A 74 5.27 9.71 -1.78
C SER A 74 6.41 10.10 -0.83
N LYS A 75 6.07 10.52 0.39
CA LYS A 75 7.02 10.78 1.48
C LYS A 75 7.71 9.49 1.92
N MET A 76 6.98 8.38 1.95
CA MET A 76 7.54 7.08 2.32
C MET A 76 8.63 6.64 1.34
N ARG A 77 8.44 6.87 0.03
CA ARG A 77 9.47 6.62 -0.99
C ARG A 77 10.75 7.37 -0.67
N GLU A 78 10.65 8.66 -0.35
CA GLU A 78 11.80 9.49 0.04
C GLU A 78 12.48 8.95 1.30
N THR A 79 11.69 8.59 2.31
CA THR A 79 12.17 8.01 3.57
C THR A 79 12.92 6.69 3.34
N ILE A 80 12.38 5.79 2.52
CA ILE A 80 13.01 4.50 2.19
C ILE A 80 14.32 4.74 1.42
N CYS A 81 14.31 5.61 0.41
CA CYS A 81 15.51 5.93 -0.37
C CYS A 81 16.62 6.47 0.53
N SER A 82 16.28 7.39 1.45
CA SER A 82 17.23 7.97 2.39
C SER A 82 17.78 6.93 3.37
N ALA A 83 16.90 6.13 3.98
CA ALA A 83 17.30 5.11 4.96
C ALA A 83 18.14 3.98 4.35
N ALA A 84 17.84 3.59 3.11
CA ALA A 84 18.57 2.54 2.39
C ALA A 84 19.80 3.04 1.62
N GLY A 85 20.02 4.36 1.55
CA GLY A 85 21.10 4.96 0.76
C GLY A 85 20.98 4.70 -0.76
N ILE A 86 19.76 4.60 -1.28
CA ILE A 86 19.48 4.33 -2.69
C ILE A 86 18.85 5.55 -3.36
N ASN A 87 19.08 5.68 -4.66
CA ASN A 87 18.42 6.71 -5.46
C ASN A 87 17.01 6.26 -5.93
N PRO A 88 16.17 7.21 -6.42
CA PRO A 88 14.82 6.87 -6.88
C PRO A 88 14.77 5.82 -8.00
N ALA A 89 15.75 5.78 -8.89
CA ALA A 89 15.81 4.79 -9.97
C ALA A 89 16.08 3.37 -9.42
N GLN A 90 16.95 3.25 -8.44
CA GLN A 90 17.20 1.99 -7.73
C GLN A 90 15.96 1.53 -6.96
N PHE A 91 15.26 2.46 -6.32
CA PHE A 91 13.99 2.16 -5.65
C PHE A 91 12.97 1.55 -6.63
N GLU A 92 12.78 2.19 -7.81
CA GLU A 92 11.88 1.66 -8.84
C GLU A 92 12.29 0.28 -9.33
N GLN A 93 13.58 0.05 -9.49
CA GLN A 93 14.09 -1.27 -9.86
C GLN A 93 13.74 -2.33 -8.79
N HIS A 94 13.88 -1.98 -7.52
CA HIS A 94 13.53 -2.85 -6.40
C HIS A 94 12.02 -3.14 -6.35
N VAL A 95 11.18 -2.14 -6.66
CA VAL A 95 9.72 -2.33 -6.75
C VAL A 95 9.37 -3.27 -7.90
N LYS A 96 9.93 -3.04 -9.11
CA LYS A 96 9.70 -3.89 -10.28
C LYS A 96 10.09 -5.35 -10.05
N GLN A 97 11.19 -5.60 -9.35
CA GLN A 97 11.59 -6.99 -9.02
C GLN A 97 10.57 -7.69 -8.14
N ARG A 98 9.96 -6.99 -7.18
CA ARG A 98 8.89 -7.53 -6.33
C ARG A 98 7.59 -7.73 -7.09
N GLU A 99 7.26 -6.80 -7.96
CA GLU A 99 6.12 -6.89 -8.86
C GLU A 99 6.22 -8.13 -9.76
N GLN A 100 7.39 -8.40 -10.34
CA GLN A 100 7.64 -9.58 -11.15
C GLN A 100 7.40 -10.88 -10.38
N ILE A 101 7.87 -10.98 -9.14
CA ILE A 101 7.67 -12.17 -8.31
C ILE A 101 6.18 -12.40 -8.05
N ILE A 102 5.45 -11.35 -7.70
CA ILE A 102 4.00 -11.44 -7.47
C ILE A 102 3.28 -11.78 -8.77
N GLY A 103 3.70 -11.18 -9.88
CA GLY A 103 3.18 -11.47 -11.22
C GLY A 103 3.37 -12.94 -11.61
N ASP A 104 4.56 -13.49 -11.38
CA ASP A 104 4.87 -14.90 -11.65
C ASP A 104 4.02 -15.85 -10.79
N LEU A 105 3.83 -15.54 -9.51
CA LEU A 105 2.95 -16.31 -8.61
C LEU A 105 1.50 -16.32 -9.12
N LEU A 106 1.00 -15.16 -9.54
CA LEU A 106 -0.34 -15.01 -10.10
C LEU A 106 -0.49 -15.76 -11.43
N HIS A 107 0.48 -15.63 -12.33
CA HIS A 107 0.47 -16.30 -13.64
C HIS A 107 0.47 -17.83 -13.50
N ARG A 108 1.18 -18.35 -12.52
CA ARG A 108 1.25 -19.78 -12.21
C ARG A 108 0.13 -20.27 -11.30
N ASP A 109 -0.83 -19.41 -10.94
CA ASP A 109 -1.95 -19.69 -10.03
C ASP A 109 -1.52 -20.26 -8.67
N ILE A 110 -0.35 -19.84 -8.16
CA ILE A 110 0.18 -20.28 -6.87
C ILE A 110 -0.46 -19.43 -5.78
N ARG A 111 -1.27 -20.06 -4.93
CA ARG A 111 -2.07 -19.38 -3.89
C ARG A 111 -1.88 -19.95 -2.49
N ASP A 112 -1.24 -21.10 -2.37
CA ASP A 112 -0.97 -21.69 -1.07
C ASP A 112 0.10 -20.92 -0.32
N ILE A 113 -0.11 -20.74 0.97
CA ILE A 113 0.75 -19.89 1.82
C ILE A 113 2.17 -20.46 1.95
N GLU A 114 2.36 -21.76 1.91
CA GLU A 114 3.67 -22.39 2.06
C GLU A 114 4.55 -22.10 0.85
N THR A 115 4.03 -22.29 -0.36
CA THR A 115 4.76 -22.03 -1.60
C THR A 115 5.04 -20.54 -1.78
N VAL A 116 4.06 -19.68 -1.52
CA VAL A 116 4.24 -18.21 -1.55
C VAL A 116 5.34 -17.80 -0.59
N THR A 117 5.32 -18.32 0.65
CA THR A 117 6.34 -18.01 1.66
C THR A 117 7.74 -18.44 1.20
N LYS A 118 7.88 -19.66 0.67
CA LYS A 118 9.16 -20.15 0.15
C LYS A 118 9.73 -19.29 -0.97
N VAL A 119 8.89 -18.86 -1.91
CA VAL A 119 9.30 -17.97 -3.02
C VAL A 119 9.77 -16.62 -2.50
N ILE A 120 9.01 -16.01 -1.58
CA ILE A 120 9.37 -14.72 -0.99
C ILE A 120 10.67 -14.83 -0.17
N GLN A 121 10.81 -15.86 0.68
CA GLN A 121 12.04 -16.09 1.45
C GLN A 121 13.24 -16.35 0.55
N GLY A 122 13.09 -17.14 -0.52
CA GLY A 122 14.15 -17.39 -1.50
C GLY A 122 14.64 -16.11 -2.16
N PHE A 123 13.74 -15.18 -2.48
CA PHE A 123 14.10 -13.88 -3.04
C PHE A 123 14.96 -13.03 -2.09
N TYR A 124 14.70 -13.09 -0.79
CA TYR A 124 15.51 -12.34 0.19
C TYR A 124 16.80 -13.07 0.60
N ALA A 125 16.85 -14.40 0.52
CA ALA A 125 18.04 -15.17 0.86
C ALA A 125 19.18 -15.06 -0.19
N THR A 126 18.86 -14.65 -1.41
CA THR A 126 19.82 -14.46 -2.51
C THR A 126 20.37 -13.03 -2.64
N ARG A 127 20.13 -12.20 -1.65
CA ARG A 127 20.62 -10.80 -1.55
C ARG A 127 21.50 -10.63 -0.30
#